data_e73b3758a97862022977827998bd6ba7
#
_entry.id   e73b3758a97862022977827998bd6ba7
#
_cell.length_a   1.000
_cell.length_b   1.000
_cell.length_c   1.000
_cell.angle_alpha   90.00
_cell.angle_beta   90.00
_cell.angle_gamma   90.00
#
_symmetry.space_group_name_H-M   'P 1'
#
loop_
_entity.id
_entity.type
_entity.pdbx_description
1 polymer ?
#
loop_
_entity_poly.entity_id
_entity_poly.type
_entity_poly.pdbx_seq_one_letter_code
_entity_poly.pdbx_strand_id
1 'polypeptide(L)'
;MVKQQKNNMSTKTLIKNCSLVNEGQIRVADVWIEDGLIQKIGQIEDLNDGATVLDGTGKFLFPGIIDGQVHFREPGLTHKGDLYTESKAALAGGVTSFIDMPNTSPNVLSMDILNEKYRIAAEQSLANFGFFLGVNGDNLDEVIKLDTSKLLGVSDDGLYFTKKGNLLADNPETMEKLFANCKSVIAIHSEKEQIVEENENQYREKYGENVPVKFHPLIRSEKACYEATNRAIELANKHHARLHILHLTTEAETHLFRNDIPLKEKNITTEVSVHHLWFSDVDYERLGTLIKWNPAIKTEKDKKGLLKALLDDRIDLVTTDHAPHTLEEKQKPYFQSMSGAPMVQHSLNIMLEFYKQGLISLEKIAEKMCHNPAILYHIEKRGFIREGYFADLTLVDLNTNWTVSKENILYKCGWSPVEGTTFHSSITQTFVNGNLVYNNGLFNEKTRGMALTTTLG
;
A
#
# COMPACT_ATOMS: atom_id res chain seq x y z
N MET A 1 -20.44 -38.50 -12.88
CA MET A 1 -19.88 -37.75 -11.77
C MET A 1 -18.61 -38.46 -11.33
N VAL A 2 -17.45 -38.07 -11.85
CA VAL A 2 -16.14 -38.59 -11.41
C VAL A 2 -15.60 -37.56 -10.42
N LYS A 3 -15.58 -37.93 -9.13
CA LYS A 3 -14.85 -37.15 -8.10
C LYS A 3 -13.37 -37.26 -8.42
N GLN A 4 -12.78 -36.22 -9.01
CA GLN A 4 -11.35 -36.03 -8.97
C GLN A 4 -10.92 -35.75 -7.51
N GLN A 5 -10.44 -36.77 -6.84
CA GLN A 5 -9.61 -36.60 -5.66
C GLN A 5 -8.33 -35.87 -6.10
N LYS A 6 -8.27 -34.54 -5.86
CA LYS A 6 -6.99 -33.83 -5.83
C LYS A 6 -6.24 -34.36 -4.60
N ASN A 7 -5.28 -35.24 -4.80
CA ASN A 7 -4.20 -35.49 -3.83
C ASN A 7 -3.40 -34.18 -3.71
N ASN A 8 -3.88 -33.23 -2.92
CA ASN A 8 -3.04 -32.16 -2.42
C ASN A 8 -2.12 -32.81 -1.39
N MET A 9 -0.88 -33.12 -1.77
CA MET A 9 0.16 -33.37 -0.77
C MET A 9 0.25 -32.10 0.08
N SER A 10 0.08 -32.24 1.41
CA SER A 10 0.25 -31.17 2.38
C SER A 10 1.62 -30.51 2.17
N THR A 11 1.62 -29.19 1.96
CA THR A 11 2.87 -28.45 1.84
C THR A 11 3.40 -28.18 3.25
N LYS A 12 4.52 -28.79 3.60
CA LYS A 12 5.17 -28.66 4.90
C LYS A 12 6.48 -27.91 4.74
N THR A 13 6.67 -26.83 5.51
CA THR A 13 7.90 -26.04 5.51
C THR A 13 8.33 -25.73 6.93
N LEU A 14 9.61 -25.93 7.22
CA LEU A 14 10.24 -25.52 8.48
C LEU A 14 11.30 -24.45 8.18
N ILE A 15 11.07 -23.23 8.66
CA ILE A 15 12.07 -22.16 8.62
C ILE A 15 12.81 -22.20 9.96
N LYS A 16 14.13 -22.47 9.95
CA LYS A 16 14.95 -22.63 11.16
C LYS A 16 15.79 -21.39 11.44
N ASN A 17 15.98 -21.12 12.73
CA ASN A 17 16.97 -20.17 13.27
C ASN A 17 16.84 -18.73 12.73
N CYS A 18 15.64 -18.28 12.34
CA CYS A 18 15.45 -16.91 11.87
C CYS A 18 15.14 -15.93 13.02
N SER A 19 15.55 -14.67 12.86
CA SER A 19 15.17 -13.58 13.76
C SER A 19 13.76 -13.12 13.42
N LEU A 20 12.75 -13.52 14.21
CA LEU A 20 11.36 -13.11 14.02
C LEU A 20 11.19 -11.66 14.44
N VAL A 21 10.69 -10.82 13.54
CA VAL A 21 10.33 -9.41 13.82
C VAL A 21 8.82 -9.33 13.93
N ASN A 22 8.30 -9.36 15.15
CA ASN A 22 6.84 -9.43 15.35
C ASN A 22 6.45 -8.82 16.69
N GLU A 23 5.36 -8.06 16.71
CA GLU A 23 4.72 -7.50 17.92
C GLU A 23 5.71 -6.77 18.85
N GLY A 24 6.54 -5.89 18.29
CA GLY A 24 7.48 -5.05 19.04
C GLY A 24 8.70 -5.80 19.58
N GLN A 25 8.97 -7.02 19.12
CA GLN A 25 10.08 -7.86 19.57
C GLN A 25 10.85 -8.49 18.43
N ILE A 26 12.14 -8.72 18.66
CA ILE A 26 12.97 -9.56 17.79
C ILE A 26 13.47 -10.74 18.62
N ARG A 27 13.17 -11.96 18.17
CA ARG A 27 13.64 -13.19 18.83
C ARG A 27 14.02 -14.26 17.83
N VAL A 28 15.04 -15.05 18.12
CA VAL A 28 15.39 -16.22 17.29
C VAL A 28 14.43 -17.37 17.58
N ALA A 29 13.82 -17.92 16.53
CA ALA A 29 12.94 -19.07 16.63
C ALA A 29 12.82 -19.77 15.26
N ASP A 30 12.28 -20.99 15.31
CA ASP A 30 11.84 -21.73 14.12
C ASP A 30 10.35 -21.49 13.90
N VAL A 31 9.91 -21.60 12.63
CA VAL A 31 8.50 -21.49 12.23
C VAL A 31 8.11 -22.72 11.43
N TRP A 32 7.16 -23.50 11.94
CA TRP A 32 6.55 -24.62 11.25
C TRP A 32 5.30 -24.20 10.51
N ILE A 33 5.29 -24.46 9.21
CA ILE A 33 4.19 -24.15 8.30
C ILE A 33 3.62 -25.45 7.74
N GLU A 34 2.32 -25.64 7.84
CA GLU A 34 1.60 -26.76 7.28
C GLU A 34 0.21 -26.31 6.81
N ASP A 35 -0.20 -26.75 5.62
CA ASP A 35 -1.51 -26.44 5.02
C ASP A 35 -1.84 -24.94 4.98
N GLY A 36 -0.83 -24.12 4.69
CA GLY A 36 -0.99 -22.67 4.54
C GLY A 36 -0.92 -21.87 5.83
N LEU A 37 -0.90 -22.53 6.99
CA LEU A 37 -0.94 -21.89 8.29
C LEU A 37 0.38 -22.06 9.06
N ILE A 38 0.67 -21.10 9.94
CA ILE A 38 1.71 -21.22 10.95
C ILE A 38 1.17 -22.16 12.04
N GLN A 39 1.76 -23.35 12.16
CA GLN A 39 1.32 -24.35 13.13
C GLN A 39 2.05 -24.25 14.46
N LYS A 40 3.36 -23.90 14.42
CA LYS A 40 4.17 -23.82 15.64
C LYS A 40 5.30 -22.81 15.48
N ILE A 41 5.62 -22.11 16.58
CA ILE A 41 6.71 -21.16 16.68
C ILE A 41 7.54 -21.50 17.92
N GLY A 42 8.87 -21.64 17.78
CA GLY A 42 9.77 -21.92 18.89
C GLY A 42 10.94 -22.78 18.46
N GLN A 43 11.54 -23.52 19.41
CA GLN A 43 12.53 -24.53 19.07
C GLN A 43 11.79 -25.77 18.56
N ILE A 44 12.08 -26.18 17.33
CA ILE A 44 11.42 -27.31 16.67
C ILE A 44 12.50 -28.32 16.29
N GLU A 45 12.41 -29.52 16.87
CA GLU A 45 13.27 -30.63 16.47
C GLU A 45 12.97 -31.04 15.03
N ASP A 46 13.95 -31.63 14.33
CA ASP A 46 13.78 -32.03 12.94
C ASP A 46 12.63 -33.04 12.83
N LEU A 47 11.61 -32.66 12.09
CA LEU A 47 10.47 -33.50 11.79
C LEU A 47 10.87 -34.36 10.58
N ASN A 48 11.02 -35.66 10.80
CA ASN A 48 11.32 -36.66 9.75
C ASN A 48 10.09 -36.98 8.87
N ASP A 49 9.36 -35.93 8.42
CA ASP A 49 8.06 -36.09 7.76
C ASP A 49 7.99 -35.56 6.33
N GLY A 50 9.13 -35.34 5.69
CA GLY A 50 9.23 -34.88 4.30
C GLY A 50 9.05 -33.38 4.11
N ALA A 51 9.20 -32.57 5.18
CA ALA A 51 9.13 -31.12 5.10
C ALA A 51 10.32 -30.51 4.33
N THR A 52 10.06 -29.40 3.66
CA THR A 52 11.13 -28.53 3.14
C THR A 52 11.72 -27.74 4.31
N VAL A 53 13.02 -27.90 4.57
CA VAL A 53 13.73 -27.17 5.61
C VAL A 53 14.48 -25.99 4.97
N LEU A 54 14.25 -24.78 5.50
CA LEU A 54 14.93 -23.56 5.08
C LEU A 54 15.75 -23.00 6.24
N ASP A 55 17.02 -22.72 5.98
CA ASP A 55 17.91 -22.09 6.97
C ASP A 55 17.70 -20.56 6.94
N GLY A 56 17.21 -20.02 8.05
CA GLY A 56 17.01 -18.60 8.30
C GLY A 56 18.11 -17.94 9.13
N THR A 57 19.21 -18.64 9.39
CA THR A 57 20.31 -18.14 10.20
C THR A 57 20.84 -16.80 9.65
N GLY A 58 20.90 -15.80 10.52
CA GLY A 58 21.34 -14.44 10.16
C GLY A 58 20.32 -13.61 9.37
N LYS A 59 19.15 -14.14 9.07
CA LYS A 59 18.07 -13.45 8.38
C LYS A 59 16.94 -13.05 9.32
N PHE A 60 16.16 -12.06 8.89
CA PHE A 60 15.02 -11.53 9.61
C PHE A 60 13.71 -11.94 8.95
N LEU A 61 12.81 -12.54 9.71
CA LEU A 61 11.49 -12.95 9.24
C LEU A 61 10.44 -11.96 9.72
N PHE A 62 9.84 -11.25 8.78
CA PHE A 62 8.70 -10.37 8.98
C PHE A 62 7.39 -11.11 8.69
N PRO A 63 6.25 -10.70 9.31
CA PRO A 63 4.97 -10.97 8.69
C PRO A 63 4.97 -10.41 7.27
N GLY A 64 4.20 -11.00 6.38
CA GLY A 64 4.05 -10.45 5.03
C GLY A 64 3.55 -9.01 5.06
N ILE A 65 4.17 -8.14 4.27
CA ILE A 65 3.78 -6.74 4.15
C ILE A 65 2.38 -6.65 3.55
N ILE A 66 1.55 -5.76 4.09
CA ILE A 66 0.21 -5.43 3.58
C ILE A 66 0.23 -4.00 3.09
N ASP A 67 0.14 -3.80 1.79
CA ASP A 67 0.08 -2.48 1.16
C ASP A 67 -1.38 -2.02 1.03
N GLY A 68 -1.76 -1.02 1.81
CA GLY A 68 -3.14 -0.54 1.91
C GLY A 68 -3.58 0.36 0.74
N GLN A 69 -2.65 0.78 -0.13
CA GLN A 69 -2.95 1.70 -1.22
C GLN A 69 -2.09 1.41 -2.46
N VAL A 70 -2.72 0.78 -3.47
CA VAL A 70 -2.09 0.54 -4.77
C VAL A 70 -3.07 0.78 -5.92
N HIS A 71 -2.55 0.92 -7.15
CA HIS A 71 -3.29 1.06 -8.40
C HIS A 71 -2.72 0.07 -9.43
N PHE A 72 -3.14 -1.20 -9.38
CA PHE A 72 -2.64 -2.25 -10.27
C PHE A 72 -3.25 -2.22 -11.67
N ARG A 73 -4.11 -1.21 -11.93
CA ARG A 73 -4.58 -0.83 -13.27
C ARG A 73 -5.53 -1.79 -13.98
N GLU A 74 -5.80 -2.96 -13.45
CA GLU A 74 -6.72 -3.93 -14.04
C GLU A 74 -8.08 -3.93 -13.30
N PRO A 75 -9.19 -3.91 -14.06
CA PRO A 75 -9.33 -3.96 -15.52
C PRO A 75 -9.08 -2.64 -16.25
N GLY A 76 -8.87 -2.74 -17.57
CA GLY A 76 -9.00 -1.65 -18.55
C GLY A 76 -7.78 -0.75 -18.78
N LEU A 77 -6.82 -0.70 -17.84
CA LEU A 77 -5.60 0.10 -17.96
C LEU A 77 -4.33 -0.77 -18.01
N THR A 78 -4.48 -2.01 -18.48
CA THR A 78 -3.45 -3.06 -18.41
C THR A 78 -2.18 -2.78 -19.23
N HIS A 79 -2.16 -1.75 -20.05
CA HIS A 79 -0.94 -1.29 -20.73
C HIS A 79 0.08 -0.68 -19.75
N LYS A 80 -0.35 -0.24 -18.55
CA LYS A 80 0.50 0.37 -17.52
C LYS A 80 0.93 -0.61 -16.45
N GLY A 81 0.05 -1.54 -16.09
CA GLY A 81 0.21 -2.58 -15.06
C GLY A 81 -0.99 -3.50 -15.08
N ASP A 82 -0.87 -4.70 -14.56
CA ASP A 82 -1.96 -5.64 -14.36
C ASP A 82 -1.78 -6.41 -13.05
N LEU A 83 -2.84 -7.11 -12.61
CA LEU A 83 -2.84 -7.85 -11.35
C LEU A 83 -1.75 -8.92 -11.28
N TYR A 84 -1.38 -9.53 -12.41
CA TYR A 84 -0.31 -10.53 -12.43
C TYR A 84 1.07 -9.87 -12.29
N THR A 85 1.41 -8.90 -13.13
CA THR A 85 2.75 -8.29 -13.16
C THR A 85 3.04 -7.50 -11.88
N GLU A 86 2.06 -6.72 -11.41
CA GLU A 86 2.27 -5.87 -10.23
C GLU A 86 2.25 -6.69 -8.93
N SER A 87 1.43 -7.78 -8.85
CA SER A 87 1.53 -8.69 -7.70
C SER A 87 2.87 -9.46 -7.69
N LYS A 88 3.43 -9.79 -8.86
CA LYS A 88 4.76 -10.39 -8.97
C LYS A 88 5.85 -9.43 -8.48
N ALA A 89 5.77 -8.16 -8.86
CA ALA A 89 6.66 -7.12 -8.36
C ALA A 89 6.51 -6.90 -6.84
N ALA A 90 5.27 -6.91 -6.34
CA ALA A 90 4.95 -6.84 -4.91
C ALA A 90 5.64 -7.95 -4.11
N LEU A 91 5.54 -9.19 -4.57
CA LEU A 91 6.17 -10.35 -3.91
C LEU A 91 7.69 -10.27 -3.87
N ALA A 92 8.33 -9.78 -4.91
CA ALA A 92 9.78 -9.53 -4.91
C ALA A 92 10.18 -8.44 -3.92
N GLY A 93 9.26 -7.52 -3.60
CA GLY A 93 9.40 -6.49 -2.57
C GLY A 93 8.96 -6.94 -1.18
N GLY A 94 8.52 -8.20 -0.99
CA GLY A 94 8.04 -8.71 0.31
C GLY A 94 6.59 -8.36 0.64
N VAL A 95 5.87 -7.73 -0.28
CA VAL A 95 4.44 -7.41 -0.13
C VAL A 95 3.61 -8.64 -0.49
N THR A 96 2.95 -9.24 0.50
CA THR A 96 2.16 -10.47 0.35
C THR A 96 0.68 -10.21 0.14
N SER A 97 0.23 -9.00 0.49
CA SER A 97 -1.17 -8.60 0.39
C SER A 97 -1.26 -7.13 -0.03
N PHE A 98 -2.27 -6.80 -0.82
CA PHE A 98 -2.52 -5.42 -1.24
C PHE A 98 -4.01 -5.08 -1.22
N ILE A 99 -4.33 -3.80 -1.10
CA ILE A 99 -5.69 -3.27 -1.29
C ILE A 99 -5.63 -2.25 -2.43
N ASP A 100 -6.36 -2.53 -3.50
CA ASP A 100 -6.30 -1.76 -4.74
C ASP A 100 -7.45 -0.77 -4.86
N MET A 101 -7.13 0.42 -5.36
CA MET A 101 -8.04 1.55 -5.45
C MET A 101 -9.07 1.40 -6.58
N PRO A 102 -10.20 2.16 -6.52
CA PRO A 102 -11.34 1.95 -7.42
C PRO A 102 -11.17 2.53 -8.82
N ASN A 103 -10.07 3.22 -9.12
CA ASN A 103 -9.85 4.01 -10.34
C ASN A 103 -9.38 3.20 -11.55
N THR A 104 -10.04 2.09 -11.81
CA THR A 104 -9.84 1.25 -13.02
C THR A 104 -10.74 1.71 -14.17
N SER A 105 -10.77 1.00 -15.28
CA SER A 105 -11.68 1.28 -16.40
C SER A 105 -12.49 0.02 -16.76
N PRO A 106 -13.78 -0.04 -16.36
CA PRO A 106 -14.56 1.01 -15.65
C PRO A 106 -14.09 1.23 -14.22
N ASN A 107 -14.41 2.40 -13.63
CA ASN A 107 -14.25 2.66 -12.20
C ASN A 107 -15.13 1.68 -11.40
N VAL A 108 -14.63 1.24 -10.21
CA VAL A 108 -15.34 0.27 -9.35
C VAL A 108 -16.42 0.98 -8.54
N LEU A 109 -17.50 1.42 -9.20
CA LEU A 109 -18.60 2.20 -8.59
C LEU A 109 -19.85 1.36 -8.27
N SER A 110 -19.80 0.05 -8.47
CA SER A 110 -20.91 -0.86 -8.14
C SER A 110 -20.38 -2.20 -7.62
N MET A 111 -21.24 -2.94 -6.91
CA MET A 111 -20.92 -4.28 -6.43
C MET A 111 -20.66 -5.27 -7.57
N ASP A 112 -21.31 -5.12 -8.73
CA ASP A 112 -21.08 -5.99 -9.88
C ASP A 112 -19.66 -5.83 -10.43
N ILE A 113 -19.19 -4.59 -10.58
CA ILE A 113 -17.81 -4.29 -11.02
C ILE A 113 -16.80 -4.76 -9.97
N LEU A 114 -17.10 -4.54 -8.67
CA LEU A 114 -16.26 -5.00 -7.57
C LEU A 114 -16.11 -6.53 -7.59
N ASN A 115 -17.20 -7.27 -7.73
CA ASN A 115 -17.20 -8.73 -7.80
C ASN A 115 -16.45 -9.25 -9.02
N GLU A 116 -16.57 -8.59 -10.17
CA GLU A 116 -15.82 -8.95 -11.36
C GLU A 116 -14.31 -8.73 -11.15
N LYS A 117 -13.91 -7.64 -10.49
CA LYS A 117 -12.51 -7.40 -10.14
C LYS A 117 -11.96 -8.46 -9.19
N TYR A 118 -12.74 -8.91 -8.20
CA TYR A 118 -12.38 -10.05 -7.34
C TYR A 118 -12.20 -11.34 -8.15
N ARG A 119 -13.07 -11.59 -9.15
CA ARG A 119 -12.97 -12.76 -10.02
C ARG A 119 -11.68 -12.74 -10.85
N ILE A 120 -11.35 -11.60 -11.46
CA ILE A 120 -10.12 -11.43 -12.24
C ILE A 120 -8.90 -11.67 -11.34
N ALA A 121 -8.89 -11.07 -10.14
CA ALA A 121 -7.77 -11.23 -9.21
C ALA A 121 -7.56 -12.66 -8.74
N ALA A 122 -8.63 -13.43 -8.51
CA ALA A 122 -8.54 -14.83 -8.14
C ALA A 122 -7.86 -15.70 -9.20
N GLU A 123 -7.91 -15.29 -10.47
CA GLU A 123 -7.26 -15.98 -11.58
C GLU A 123 -5.83 -15.47 -11.84
N GLN A 124 -5.54 -14.19 -11.58
CA GLN A 124 -4.32 -13.52 -12.03
C GLN A 124 -3.32 -13.26 -10.90
N SER A 125 -3.79 -12.84 -9.71
CA SER A 125 -2.89 -12.35 -8.67
C SER A 125 -2.11 -13.47 -7.99
N LEU A 126 -0.80 -13.26 -7.83
CA LEU A 126 0.08 -14.14 -7.05
C LEU A 126 0.09 -13.75 -5.56
N ALA A 127 -0.20 -12.48 -5.22
CA ALA A 127 -0.35 -11.97 -3.86
C ALA A 127 -1.83 -11.96 -3.44
N ASN A 128 -2.10 -11.96 -2.13
CA ASN A 128 -3.45 -11.78 -1.60
C ASN A 128 -3.97 -10.38 -1.93
N PHE A 129 -5.27 -10.25 -2.11
CA PHE A 129 -5.87 -9.04 -2.68
C PHE A 129 -7.16 -8.63 -1.98
N GLY A 130 -7.34 -7.33 -1.93
CA GLY A 130 -8.58 -6.67 -1.54
C GLY A 130 -8.83 -5.44 -2.41
N PHE A 131 -10.05 -4.92 -2.39
CA PHE A 131 -10.44 -3.79 -3.24
C PHE A 131 -11.34 -2.84 -2.48
N PHE A 132 -11.13 -1.53 -2.72
CA PHE A 132 -12.08 -0.51 -2.32
C PHE A 132 -13.26 -0.44 -3.30
N LEU A 133 -14.46 -0.22 -2.75
CA LEU A 133 -15.58 0.24 -3.54
C LEU A 133 -15.45 1.76 -3.74
N GLY A 134 -15.52 2.22 -4.97
CA GLY A 134 -15.50 3.64 -5.28
C GLY A 134 -16.79 4.34 -4.84
N VAL A 135 -16.66 5.56 -4.33
CA VAL A 135 -17.80 6.39 -3.95
C VAL A 135 -17.61 7.84 -4.42
N ASN A 136 -18.66 8.39 -5.03
CA ASN A 136 -18.77 9.78 -5.44
C ASN A 136 -20.23 10.24 -5.35
N GLY A 137 -20.55 11.45 -5.83
CA GLY A 137 -21.91 11.97 -5.83
C GLY A 137 -22.90 11.16 -6.68
N ASP A 138 -22.41 10.45 -7.71
CA ASP A 138 -23.27 9.75 -8.66
C ASP A 138 -23.80 8.41 -8.09
N ASN A 139 -23.04 7.71 -7.21
CA ASN A 139 -23.41 6.41 -6.65
C ASN A 139 -23.67 6.39 -5.14
N LEU A 140 -23.59 7.54 -4.47
CA LEU A 140 -23.73 7.64 -3.01
C LEU A 140 -25.00 6.94 -2.49
N ASP A 141 -26.15 7.19 -3.10
CA ASP A 141 -27.44 6.65 -2.66
C ASP A 141 -27.52 5.11 -2.76
N GLU A 142 -26.70 4.50 -3.60
CA GLU A 142 -26.55 3.05 -3.70
C GLU A 142 -25.59 2.54 -2.62
N VAL A 143 -24.45 3.20 -2.44
CA VAL A 143 -23.42 2.82 -1.46
C VAL A 143 -23.96 2.84 -0.03
N ILE A 144 -24.73 3.87 0.36
CA ILE A 144 -25.28 3.97 1.71
C ILE A 144 -26.36 2.92 2.02
N LYS A 145 -26.94 2.26 1.01
CA LYS A 145 -27.90 1.15 1.19
C LYS A 145 -27.20 -0.20 1.40
N LEU A 146 -25.92 -0.30 1.08
CA LEU A 146 -25.15 -1.51 1.27
C LEU A 146 -24.85 -1.76 2.75
N ASP A 147 -24.68 -3.02 3.11
CA ASP A 147 -24.03 -3.38 4.37
C ASP A 147 -22.51 -3.19 4.22
N THR A 148 -22.07 -1.93 4.39
CA THR A 148 -20.67 -1.56 4.18
C THR A 148 -19.72 -2.22 5.18
N SER A 149 -20.22 -2.82 6.28
CA SER A 149 -19.37 -3.55 7.24
C SER A 149 -18.67 -4.77 6.61
N LYS A 150 -19.19 -5.28 5.50
CA LYS A 150 -18.61 -6.40 4.74
C LYS A 150 -17.56 -5.99 3.72
N LEU A 151 -17.35 -4.69 3.53
CA LEU A 151 -16.34 -4.15 2.64
C LEU A 151 -15.04 -3.86 3.42
N LEU A 152 -13.89 -4.01 2.78
CA LEU A 152 -12.62 -3.52 3.33
C LEU A 152 -12.66 -2.01 3.53
N GLY A 153 -13.26 -1.29 2.59
CA GLY A 153 -13.46 0.14 2.66
C GLY A 153 -14.14 0.70 1.42
N VAL A 154 -14.45 1.99 1.48
CA VAL A 154 -14.90 2.80 0.35
C VAL A 154 -13.89 3.91 0.10
N SER A 155 -13.72 4.36 -1.16
CA SER A 155 -12.72 5.38 -1.49
C SER A 155 -13.14 6.24 -2.69
N ASP A 156 -12.70 7.50 -2.70
CA ASP A 156 -12.75 8.39 -3.87
C ASP A 156 -11.42 8.46 -4.63
N ASP A 157 -10.40 7.74 -4.16
CA ASP A 157 -9.04 7.91 -4.68
C ASP A 157 -8.92 7.58 -6.16
N GLY A 158 -8.32 8.52 -6.88
CA GLY A 158 -8.12 8.45 -8.32
C GLY A 158 -9.38 8.65 -9.18
N LEU A 159 -10.60 8.76 -8.60
CA LEU A 159 -11.83 8.99 -9.37
C LEU A 159 -11.88 10.37 -10.03
N TYR A 160 -11.16 11.35 -9.50
CA TYR A 160 -11.07 12.71 -10.07
C TYR A 160 -10.36 12.75 -11.44
N PHE A 161 -9.54 11.75 -11.77
CA PHE A 161 -8.93 11.65 -13.11
C PHE A 161 -9.96 11.43 -14.23
N THR A 162 -11.12 10.89 -13.91
CA THR A 162 -12.18 10.61 -14.87
C THR A 162 -13.20 11.73 -14.99
N LYS A 163 -13.43 12.47 -13.91
CA LYS A 163 -14.39 13.58 -13.85
C LYS A 163 -14.03 14.52 -12.71
N LYS A 164 -13.91 15.82 -13.00
CA LYS A 164 -13.75 16.84 -11.95
C LYS A 164 -14.93 16.84 -10.99
N GLY A 165 -14.67 17.16 -9.71
CA GLY A 165 -15.68 17.15 -8.64
C GLY A 165 -16.03 15.76 -8.10
N ASN A 166 -15.27 14.72 -8.46
CA ASN A 166 -15.43 13.38 -7.89
C ASN A 166 -14.74 13.20 -6.53
N LEU A 167 -13.90 14.15 -6.09
CA LEU A 167 -13.32 14.09 -4.75
C LEU A 167 -14.39 14.38 -3.70
N LEU A 168 -14.42 13.58 -2.65
CA LEU A 168 -15.28 13.81 -1.48
C LEU A 168 -14.93 15.11 -0.76
N ALA A 169 -13.65 15.48 -0.74
CA ALA A 169 -13.16 16.71 -0.15
C ALA A 169 -13.80 17.99 -0.75
N ASP A 170 -14.23 17.95 -2.02
CA ASP A 170 -14.88 19.06 -2.71
C ASP A 170 -16.41 18.99 -2.71
N ASN A 171 -16.98 17.91 -2.15
CA ASN A 171 -18.42 17.73 -2.06
C ASN A 171 -18.87 17.47 -0.60
N PRO A 172 -18.96 18.53 0.23
CA PRO A 172 -19.27 18.39 1.65
C PRO A 172 -20.58 17.69 1.95
N GLU A 173 -21.62 17.86 1.11
CA GLU A 173 -22.92 17.21 1.31
C GLU A 173 -22.82 15.69 1.08
N THR A 174 -22.12 15.28 0.02
CA THR A 174 -21.86 13.87 -0.27
C THR A 174 -21.01 13.25 0.84
N MET A 175 -19.95 13.93 1.27
CA MET A 175 -19.10 13.49 2.36
C MET A 175 -19.90 13.34 3.66
N GLU A 176 -20.72 14.33 4.03
CA GLU A 176 -21.54 14.28 5.25
C GLU A 176 -22.52 13.11 5.24
N LYS A 177 -23.24 12.89 4.13
CA LYS A 177 -24.15 11.74 3.98
C LYS A 177 -23.40 10.41 4.06
N LEU A 178 -22.23 10.30 3.42
CA LEU A 178 -21.41 9.10 3.47
C LEU A 178 -20.96 8.80 4.90
N PHE A 179 -20.39 9.78 5.60
CA PHE A 179 -19.89 9.63 6.96
C PHE A 179 -20.98 9.27 7.97
N ALA A 180 -22.19 9.79 7.78
CA ALA A 180 -23.33 9.45 8.63
C ALA A 180 -23.84 8.00 8.46
N ASN A 181 -23.54 7.33 7.34
CA ASN A 181 -24.15 6.04 6.99
C ASN A 181 -23.15 4.90 6.76
N CYS A 182 -21.88 5.18 6.44
CA CYS A 182 -20.88 4.16 6.17
C CYS A 182 -20.31 3.58 7.47
N LYS A 183 -20.27 2.25 7.57
CA LYS A 183 -19.74 1.51 8.73
C LYS A 183 -18.32 1.00 8.51
N SER A 184 -17.85 1.01 7.27
CA SER A 184 -16.51 0.60 6.87
C SER A 184 -15.52 1.76 6.96
N VAL A 185 -14.26 1.50 6.67
CA VAL A 185 -13.24 2.55 6.49
C VAL A 185 -13.60 3.40 5.27
N ILE A 186 -13.58 4.72 5.44
CA ILE A 186 -13.71 5.69 4.36
C ILE A 186 -12.32 6.26 4.10
N ALA A 187 -11.66 5.80 3.04
CA ALA A 187 -10.33 6.24 2.65
C ALA A 187 -10.45 7.34 1.58
N ILE A 188 -9.88 8.51 1.84
CA ILE A 188 -10.05 9.65 0.95
C ILE A 188 -8.73 10.27 0.51
N HIS A 189 -8.69 10.69 -0.75
CA HIS A 189 -7.69 11.62 -1.28
C HIS A 189 -8.02 13.03 -0.79
N SER A 190 -7.12 13.63 -0.02
CA SER A 190 -7.41 14.86 0.73
C SER A 190 -6.68 16.07 0.15
N GLU A 191 -7.15 16.58 -0.98
CA GLU A 191 -6.73 17.85 -1.57
C GLU A 191 -7.96 18.66 -1.99
N LYS A 192 -7.95 19.98 -1.77
CA LYS A 192 -9.01 20.88 -2.18
C LYS A 192 -8.79 21.31 -3.62
N GLU A 193 -9.61 20.77 -4.55
CA GLU A 193 -9.46 20.96 -5.99
C GLU A 193 -9.52 22.44 -6.40
N GLN A 194 -10.39 23.24 -5.76
CA GLN A 194 -10.48 24.67 -6.03
C GLN A 194 -9.15 25.39 -5.83
N ILE A 195 -8.42 25.11 -4.74
CA ILE A 195 -7.12 25.74 -4.47
C ILE A 195 -6.08 25.27 -5.49
N VAL A 196 -6.12 23.98 -5.86
CA VAL A 196 -5.23 23.43 -6.87
C VAL A 196 -5.47 24.09 -8.21
N GLU A 197 -6.74 24.24 -8.64
CA GLU A 197 -7.10 24.89 -9.90
C GLU A 197 -6.68 26.38 -9.96
N GLU A 198 -6.89 27.11 -8.85
CA GLU A 198 -6.46 28.50 -8.75
C GLU A 198 -4.93 28.61 -8.92
N ASN A 199 -4.18 27.72 -8.28
CA ASN A 199 -2.72 27.67 -8.42
C ASN A 199 -2.31 27.22 -9.84
N GLU A 200 -2.94 26.21 -10.41
CA GLU A 200 -2.67 25.77 -11.79
C GLU A 200 -2.85 26.91 -12.79
N ASN A 201 -3.94 27.68 -12.66
CA ASN A 201 -4.21 28.81 -13.55
C ASN A 201 -3.13 29.90 -13.41
N GLN A 202 -2.67 30.24 -12.19
CA GLN A 202 -1.59 31.20 -11.98
C GLN A 202 -0.27 30.76 -12.64
N TYR A 203 0.09 29.46 -12.50
CA TYR A 203 1.32 28.94 -13.11
C TYR A 203 1.19 28.78 -14.61
N ARG A 204 0.01 28.43 -15.14
CA ARG A 204 -0.28 28.38 -16.57
C ARG A 204 -0.22 29.77 -17.21
N GLU A 205 -0.73 30.79 -16.56
CA GLU A 205 -0.65 32.17 -17.01
C GLU A 205 0.82 32.64 -17.12
N LYS A 206 1.66 32.24 -16.17
CA LYS A 206 3.07 32.62 -16.10
C LYS A 206 3.97 31.84 -17.07
N TYR A 207 3.74 30.55 -17.27
CA TYR A 207 4.65 29.63 -17.98
C TYR A 207 4.02 28.95 -19.20
N GLY A 208 2.74 29.21 -19.50
CA GLY A 208 1.99 28.49 -20.54
C GLY A 208 1.83 27.00 -20.19
N GLU A 209 1.85 26.14 -21.20
CA GLU A 209 1.74 24.69 -21.01
C GLU A 209 3.05 24.04 -20.49
N ASN A 210 4.16 24.77 -20.48
CA ASN A 210 5.49 24.27 -20.09
C ASN A 210 5.86 24.67 -18.65
N VAL A 211 4.96 24.47 -17.71
CA VAL A 211 5.23 24.69 -16.28
C VAL A 211 6.36 23.76 -15.82
N PRO A 212 7.46 24.29 -15.26
CA PRO A 212 8.51 23.45 -14.69
C PRO A 212 7.96 22.60 -13.52
N VAL A 213 8.23 21.29 -13.54
CA VAL A 213 7.69 20.33 -12.56
C VAL A 213 8.04 20.66 -11.12
N LYS A 214 9.13 21.36 -10.86
CA LYS A 214 9.52 21.83 -9.51
C LYS A 214 8.48 22.73 -8.82
N PHE A 215 7.52 23.27 -9.60
CA PHE A 215 6.40 24.02 -9.04
C PHE A 215 5.20 23.13 -8.65
N HIS A 216 5.27 21.83 -8.90
CA HIS A 216 4.20 20.90 -8.52
C HIS A 216 3.80 20.99 -7.05
N PRO A 217 4.73 21.05 -6.06
CA PRO A 217 4.37 21.22 -4.64
C PRO A 217 3.77 22.61 -4.29
N LEU A 218 3.94 23.60 -5.14
CA LEU A 218 3.31 24.91 -4.96
C LEU A 218 1.92 24.98 -5.61
N ILE A 219 1.70 24.21 -6.66
CA ILE A 219 0.39 24.04 -7.30
C ILE A 219 -0.50 23.18 -6.42
N ARG A 220 -0.04 21.97 -6.05
CA ARG A 220 -0.67 21.09 -5.07
C ARG A 220 -0.10 21.39 -3.69
N SER A 221 -0.55 22.53 -3.15
CA SER A 221 0.07 23.20 -2.01
C SER A 221 -0.26 22.54 -0.67
N GLU A 222 0.55 22.83 0.36
CA GLU A 222 0.26 22.48 1.76
C GLU A 222 -1.15 22.94 2.16
N LYS A 223 -1.53 24.18 1.76
CA LYS A 223 -2.85 24.73 2.06
C LYS A 223 -3.99 23.86 1.50
N ALA A 224 -3.85 23.37 0.25
CA ALA A 224 -4.88 22.53 -0.37
C ALA A 224 -5.07 21.20 0.40
N CYS A 225 -3.97 20.59 0.85
CA CYS A 225 -4.01 19.37 1.66
C CYS A 225 -4.59 19.65 3.06
N TYR A 226 -4.05 20.65 3.77
CA TYR A 226 -4.45 20.95 5.14
C TYR A 226 -5.94 21.31 5.28
N GLU A 227 -6.48 22.18 4.41
CA GLU A 227 -7.89 22.57 4.46
C GLU A 227 -8.82 21.38 4.20
N ALA A 228 -8.49 20.52 3.24
CA ALA A 228 -9.28 19.33 2.94
C ALA A 228 -9.24 18.31 4.11
N THR A 229 -8.05 18.03 4.63
CA THR A 229 -7.84 17.07 5.74
C THR A 229 -8.53 17.56 7.00
N ASN A 230 -8.37 18.84 7.38
CA ASN A 230 -9.04 19.41 8.55
C ASN A 230 -10.56 19.31 8.45
N ARG A 231 -11.12 19.65 7.27
CA ARG A 231 -12.57 19.58 7.04
C ARG A 231 -13.10 18.15 7.13
N ALA A 232 -12.36 17.18 6.56
CA ALA A 232 -12.73 15.77 6.63
C ALA A 232 -12.75 15.26 8.09
N ILE A 233 -11.73 15.65 8.89
CA ILE A 233 -11.64 15.31 10.31
C ILE A 233 -12.81 15.90 11.11
N GLU A 234 -13.18 17.17 10.87
CA GLU A 234 -14.34 17.79 11.52
C GLU A 234 -15.64 17.00 11.27
N LEU A 235 -15.89 16.63 10.00
CA LEU A 235 -17.07 15.84 9.63
C LEU A 235 -17.03 14.41 10.19
N ALA A 236 -15.87 13.77 10.15
CA ALA A 236 -15.69 12.43 10.71
C ALA A 236 -15.96 12.41 12.22
N ASN A 237 -15.48 13.40 12.96
CA ASN A 237 -15.75 13.56 14.39
C ASN A 237 -17.25 13.78 14.67
N LYS A 238 -17.93 14.61 13.85
CA LYS A 238 -19.37 14.87 13.97
C LYS A 238 -20.22 13.59 13.85
N HIS A 239 -19.83 12.69 12.96
CA HIS A 239 -20.59 11.48 12.64
C HIS A 239 -20.00 10.19 13.23
N HIS A 240 -18.89 10.29 13.98
CA HIS A 240 -18.12 9.12 14.48
C HIS A 240 -17.73 8.16 13.37
N ALA A 241 -17.44 8.69 12.16
CA ALA A 241 -17.08 7.91 11.00
C ALA A 241 -15.65 7.36 11.11
N ARG A 242 -15.41 6.20 10.49
CA ARG A 242 -14.07 5.63 10.37
C ARG A 242 -13.36 6.22 9.16
N LEU A 243 -12.65 7.32 9.38
CA LEU A 243 -11.91 8.05 8.34
C LEU A 243 -10.46 7.58 8.26
N HIS A 244 -9.98 7.37 7.06
CA HIS A 244 -8.56 7.16 6.75
C HIS A 244 -8.11 8.19 5.70
N ILE A 245 -7.17 9.07 6.08
CA ILE A 245 -6.56 10.01 5.15
C ILE A 245 -5.40 9.32 4.44
N LEU A 246 -5.50 9.19 3.13
CA LEU A 246 -4.49 8.57 2.28
C LEU A 246 -3.25 9.48 2.12
N HIS A 247 -2.09 8.89 1.89
CA HIS A 247 -0.83 9.52 1.44
C HIS A 247 -0.55 10.93 2.01
N LEU A 248 -0.57 11.08 3.33
CA LEU A 248 -0.26 12.36 3.99
C LEU A 248 1.10 12.90 3.53
N THR A 249 1.17 14.19 3.19
CA THR A 249 2.36 14.72 2.52
C THR A 249 2.99 15.97 3.17
N THR A 250 2.35 16.58 4.17
CA THR A 250 2.86 17.78 4.85
C THR A 250 3.08 17.57 6.34
N GLU A 251 4.10 18.24 6.92
CA GLU A 251 4.30 18.25 8.37
C GLU A 251 3.09 18.87 9.09
N ALA A 252 2.51 19.93 8.53
CA ALA A 252 1.39 20.65 9.14
C ALA A 252 0.19 19.74 9.38
N GLU A 253 -0.16 18.88 8.41
CA GLU A 253 -1.28 17.93 8.54
C GLU A 253 -1.07 16.93 9.66
N THR A 254 0.19 16.54 9.97
CA THR A 254 0.48 15.52 11.00
C THR A 254 -0.04 15.91 12.38
N HIS A 255 -0.18 17.22 12.64
CA HIS A 255 -0.66 17.75 13.93
C HIS A 255 -2.17 17.61 14.11
N LEU A 256 -2.90 17.24 13.06
CA LEU A 256 -4.33 16.95 13.11
C LEU A 256 -4.65 15.56 13.67
N PHE A 257 -3.63 14.67 13.76
CA PHE A 257 -3.81 13.26 14.15
C PHE A 257 -3.32 12.99 15.58
N ARG A 258 -4.03 12.11 16.25
CA ARG A 258 -3.76 11.71 17.64
C ARG A 258 -2.76 10.56 17.72
N ASN A 259 -1.96 10.57 18.81
CA ASN A 259 -1.05 9.47 19.18
C ASN A 259 -1.16 9.07 20.66
N ASP A 260 -2.17 9.58 21.35
CA ASP A 260 -2.42 9.33 22.78
C ASP A 260 -3.37 8.15 23.05
N ILE A 261 -3.85 7.50 22.00
CA ILE A 261 -4.67 6.29 22.04
C ILE A 261 -4.14 5.23 21.07
N PRO A 262 -4.31 3.92 21.38
CA PRO A 262 -3.87 2.87 20.47
C PRO A 262 -4.68 2.85 19.18
N LEU A 263 -4.06 2.39 18.07
CA LEU A 263 -4.68 2.36 16.73
C LEU A 263 -6.08 1.73 16.71
N LYS A 264 -6.28 0.64 17.43
CA LYS A 264 -7.59 -0.06 17.49
C LYS A 264 -8.74 0.79 18.04
N GLU A 265 -8.43 1.90 18.72
CA GLU A 265 -9.39 2.84 19.30
C GLU A 265 -9.53 4.13 18.47
N LYS A 266 -8.69 4.30 17.43
CA LYS A 266 -8.77 5.46 16.53
C LYS A 266 -9.90 5.28 15.51
N ASN A 267 -10.78 6.25 15.42
CA ASN A 267 -11.73 6.37 14.31
C ASN A 267 -11.13 7.16 13.13
N ILE A 268 -10.14 8.00 13.40
CA ILE A 268 -9.46 8.82 12.39
C ILE A 268 -8.00 8.39 12.36
N THR A 269 -7.57 7.92 11.20
CA THR A 269 -6.25 7.36 10.93
C THR A 269 -5.65 7.97 9.67
N THR A 270 -4.35 7.81 9.48
CA THR A 270 -3.67 8.25 8.26
C THR A 270 -2.48 7.37 7.92
N GLU A 271 -2.07 7.46 6.67
CA GLU A 271 -0.89 6.80 6.14
C GLU A 271 0.07 7.79 5.49
N VAL A 272 1.30 7.35 5.31
CA VAL A 272 2.28 8.03 4.47
C VAL A 272 2.76 7.07 3.39
N SER A 273 2.77 7.52 2.15
CA SER A 273 3.38 6.74 1.08
C SER A 273 4.90 6.83 1.15
N VAL A 274 5.56 5.71 0.93
CA VAL A 274 7.02 5.56 1.08
C VAL A 274 7.82 6.61 0.29
N HIS A 275 7.30 7.06 -0.86
CA HIS A 275 7.98 8.08 -1.67
C HIS A 275 7.96 9.47 -1.03
N HIS A 276 6.98 9.82 -0.20
CA HIS A 276 6.96 11.06 0.59
C HIS A 276 7.99 11.04 1.74
N LEU A 277 8.41 9.85 2.19
CA LEU A 277 9.51 9.70 3.14
C LEU A 277 10.89 9.69 2.44
N TRP A 278 10.95 9.29 1.17
CA TRP A 278 12.20 9.10 0.43
C TRP A 278 12.65 10.36 -0.31
N PHE A 279 11.74 10.96 -1.09
CA PHE A 279 12.03 12.14 -1.91
C PHE A 279 11.65 13.44 -1.20
N SER A 280 12.20 14.55 -1.69
CA SER A 280 11.79 15.92 -1.38
C SER A 280 11.75 16.77 -2.66
N ASP A 281 11.34 18.02 -2.54
CA ASP A 281 11.18 18.95 -3.66
C ASP A 281 12.47 19.18 -4.47
N VAL A 282 13.64 19.01 -3.85
CA VAL A 282 14.94 19.13 -4.54
C VAL A 282 15.14 18.02 -5.58
N ASP A 283 14.52 16.87 -5.42
CA ASP A 283 14.62 15.74 -6.36
C ASP A 283 13.92 15.98 -7.69
N TYR A 284 12.99 16.97 -7.77
CA TYR A 284 12.40 17.36 -9.05
C TYR A 284 13.41 17.86 -10.07
N GLU A 285 14.54 18.41 -9.65
CA GLU A 285 15.61 18.85 -10.58
C GLU A 285 16.24 17.66 -11.32
N ARG A 286 16.38 16.54 -10.64
CA ARG A 286 17.03 15.34 -11.19
C ARG A 286 16.03 14.39 -11.87
N LEU A 287 14.87 14.18 -11.25
CA LEU A 287 13.90 13.15 -11.67
C LEU A 287 12.73 13.70 -12.49
N GLY A 288 12.52 15.01 -12.46
CA GLY A 288 11.48 15.65 -13.25
C GLY A 288 10.09 15.07 -12.96
N THR A 289 9.35 14.82 -14.02
CA THR A 289 7.99 14.28 -13.94
C THR A 289 7.93 12.81 -13.48
N LEU A 290 9.06 12.10 -13.41
CA LEU A 290 9.09 10.73 -12.90
C LEU A 290 8.59 10.65 -11.45
N ILE A 291 8.82 11.71 -10.66
CA ILE A 291 8.35 11.82 -9.28
C ILE A 291 7.16 12.77 -9.10
N LYS A 292 6.40 13.02 -10.17
CA LYS A 292 5.13 13.75 -10.09
C LYS A 292 4.05 12.81 -9.56
N TRP A 293 3.62 13.02 -8.30
CA TRP A 293 2.49 12.37 -7.64
C TRP A 293 1.44 13.38 -7.22
N ASN A 294 0.24 12.94 -6.94
CA ASN A 294 -0.82 13.68 -6.27
C ASN A 294 -1.22 12.94 -5.00
N PRO A 295 -1.02 13.55 -3.80
CA PRO A 295 -0.45 14.88 -3.56
C PRO A 295 1.04 14.96 -3.92
N ALA A 296 1.52 16.18 -4.17
CA ALA A 296 2.90 16.42 -4.56
C ALA A 296 3.89 16.07 -3.44
N ILE A 297 5.08 15.59 -3.82
CA ILE A 297 6.24 15.53 -2.92
C ILE A 297 6.58 16.96 -2.49
N LYS A 298 6.69 17.18 -1.18
CA LYS A 298 6.89 18.49 -0.56
C LYS A 298 8.37 18.70 -0.15
N THR A 299 8.58 19.64 0.73
CA THR A 299 9.92 20.10 1.15
C THR A 299 10.66 19.05 2.00
N GLU A 300 11.97 19.24 2.14
CA GLU A 300 12.79 18.43 3.07
C GLU A 300 12.30 18.57 4.53
N LYS A 301 11.71 19.72 4.89
CA LYS A 301 11.07 19.93 6.20
C LYS A 301 9.86 18.99 6.37
N ASP A 302 9.00 18.92 5.36
CA ASP A 302 7.82 18.04 5.38
C ASP A 302 8.24 16.59 5.47
N LYS A 303 9.20 16.13 4.67
CA LYS A 303 9.74 14.77 4.72
C LYS A 303 10.21 14.39 6.13
N LYS A 304 10.96 15.26 6.81
CA LYS A 304 11.42 15.04 8.18
C LYS A 304 10.25 15.04 9.18
N GLY A 305 9.28 15.92 8.98
CA GLY A 305 8.07 16.00 9.79
C GLY A 305 7.22 14.73 9.69
N LEU A 306 7.05 14.20 8.48
CA LEU A 306 6.34 12.94 8.23
C LEU A 306 7.04 11.76 8.91
N LEU A 307 8.37 11.64 8.77
CA LEU A 307 9.12 10.57 9.45
C LEU A 307 8.98 10.68 10.97
N LYS A 308 9.07 11.88 11.54
CA LYS A 308 8.84 12.09 12.98
C LYS A 308 7.43 11.66 13.39
N ALA A 309 6.41 12.03 12.62
CA ALA A 309 5.03 11.67 12.91
C ALA A 309 4.75 10.17 12.75
N LEU A 310 5.47 9.47 11.86
CA LEU A 310 5.43 8.02 11.74
C LEU A 310 6.00 7.35 13.00
N LEU A 311 7.11 7.88 13.52
CA LEU A 311 7.80 7.33 14.70
C LEU A 311 7.02 7.58 16.00
N ASP A 312 6.28 8.66 16.11
CA ASP A 312 5.49 9.03 17.28
C ASP A 312 4.01 8.64 17.18
N ASP A 313 3.64 7.77 16.23
CA ASP A 313 2.32 7.17 16.06
C ASP A 313 1.17 8.13 15.70
N ARG A 314 1.46 9.34 15.21
CA ARG A 314 0.48 10.20 14.55
C ARG A 314 0.13 9.69 13.15
N ILE A 315 1.11 9.13 12.44
CA ILE A 315 0.90 8.40 11.19
C ILE A 315 0.87 6.91 11.51
N ASP A 316 -0.18 6.23 11.06
CA ASP A 316 -0.52 4.88 11.45
C ASP A 316 0.12 3.82 10.56
N LEU A 317 0.22 4.07 9.24
CA LEU A 317 0.68 3.10 8.23
C LEU A 317 1.73 3.69 7.29
N VAL A 318 2.48 2.78 6.66
CA VAL A 318 3.28 3.07 5.46
C VAL A 318 2.71 2.27 4.30
N THR A 319 2.40 2.96 3.21
CA THR A 319 1.88 2.41 1.95
C THR A 319 2.75 2.82 0.78
N THR A 320 2.37 2.48 -0.45
CA THR A 320 3.17 2.86 -1.60
C THR A 320 2.52 3.88 -2.50
N ASP A 321 1.19 3.97 -2.53
CA ASP A 321 0.50 4.63 -3.63
C ASP A 321 1.11 4.21 -4.99
N HIS A 322 1.32 2.89 -5.13
CA HIS A 322 1.90 2.32 -6.35
C HIS A 322 0.97 2.59 -7.53
N ALA A 323 1.31 3.58 -8.33
CA ALA A 323 0.48 4.08 -9.40
C ALA A 323 1.27 4.12 -10.74
N PRO A 324 1.51 2.95 -11.37
CA PRO A 324 2.36 2.86 -12.55
C PRO A 324 1.73 3.56 -13.77
N HIS A 325 2.59 4.22 -14.54
CA HIS A 325 2.32 4.81 -15.85
C HIS A 325 3.46 4.48 -16.78
N THR A 326 3.21 4.45 -18.08
CA THR A 326 4.28 4.24 -19.05
C THR A 326 5.26 5.42 -19.03
N LEU A 327 6.52 5.16 -19.40
CA LEU A 327 7.53 6.22 -19.43
C LEU A 327 7.12 7.35 -20.40
N GLU A 328 6.47 7.01 -21.53
CA GLU A 328 5.93 7.97 -22.48
C GLU A 328 4.88 8.89 -21.82
N GLU A 329 3.96 8.34 -21.02
CA GLU A 329 2.96 9.14 -20.29
C GLU A 329 3.60 10.06 -19.25
N LYS A 330 4.70 9.64 -18.64
CA LYS A 330 5.44 10.44 -17.64
C LYS A 330 6.25 11.57 -18.26
N GLN A 331 6.81 11.39 -19.45
CA GLN A 331 7.72 12.35 -20.10
C GLN A 331 7.01 13.47 -20.86
N LYS A 332 5.68 13.53 -20.79
CA LYS A 332 4.88 14.63 -21.39
C LYS A 332 5.07 15.95 -20.63
N PRO A 333 4.73 17.10 -21.26
CA PRO A 333 4.68 18.38 -20.56
C PRO A 333 3.82 18.33 -19.30
N TYR A 334 4.06 19.20 -18.34
CA TYR A 334 3.54 19.17 -16.98
C TYR A 334 2.04 18.82 -16.89
N PHE A 335 1.18 19.51 -17.62
CA PHE A 335 -0.28 19.28 -17.56
C PHE A 335 -0.74 17.99 -18.24
N GLN A 336 0.09 17.42 -19.10
CA GLN A 336 -0.19 16.17 -19.82
C GLN A 336 0.50 14.96 -19.18
N SER A 337 1.54 15.21 -18.36
CA SER A 337 2.24 14.15 -17.64
C SER A 337 1.35 13.59 -16.55
N MET A 338 1.19 12.28 -16.54
CA MET A 338 0.39 11.58 -15.53
C MET A 338 1.06 11.65 -14.16
N SER A 339 0.24 11.79 -13.10
CA SER A 339 0.69 11.71 -11.70
C SER A 339 0.63 10.27 -11.20
N GLY A 340 1.66 9.86 -10.46
CA GLY A 340 1.88 8.49 -10.00
C GLY A 340 3.14 7.85 -10.57
N ALA A 341 3.72 6.90 -9.85
CA ALA A 341 4.87 6.11 -10.27
C ALA A 341 4.88 4.74 -9.57
N PRO A 342 5.65 3.75 -10.07
CA PRO A 342 5.72 2.43 -9.45
C PRO A 342 6.62 2.43 -8.21
N MET A 343 6.14 1.83 -7.07
CA MET A 343 6.89 1.78 -5.81
C MET A 343 6.79 0.44 -5.06
N VAL A 344 5.79 -0.42 -5.34
CA VAL A 344 5.48 -1.59 -4.51
C VAL A 344 6.65 -2.57 -4.32
N GLN A 345 7.48 -2.76 -5.35
CA GLN A 345 8.66 -3.65 -5.28
C GLN A 345 9.75 -3.15 -4.33
N HIS A 346 9.83 -1.85 -4.08
CA HIS A 346 10.96 -1.24 -3.38
C HIS A 346 10.60 -0.64 -2.01
N SER A 347 9.33 -0.74 -1.59
CA SER A 347 8.84 -0.11 -0.37
C SER A 347 9.55 -0.59 0.89
N LEU A 348 9.62 -1.91 1.09
CA LEU A 348 10.32 -2.49 2.24
C LEU A 348 11.83 -2.19 2.19
N ASN A 349 12.46 -2.24 1.01
CA ASN A 349 13.89 -1.91 0.88
C ASN A 349 14.19 -0.46 1.31
N ILE A 350 13.33 0.50 0.96
CA ILE A 350 13.47 1.90 1.40
C ILE A 350 13.35 1.99 2.93
N MET A 351 12.38 1.33 3.54
CA MET A 351 12.23 1.34 5.00
C MET A 351 13.40 0.65 5.71
N LEU A 352 13.94 -0.42 5.13
CA LEU A 352 15.16 -1.07 5.64
C LEU A 352 16.41 -0.19 5.48
N GLU A 353 16.45 0.65 4.44
CA GLU A 353 17.52 1.65 4.30
C GLU A 353 17.46 2.71 5.41
N PHE A 354 16.26 3.15 5.81
CA PHE A 354 16.09 4.01 6.99
C PHE A 354 16.49 3.30 8.28
N TYR A 355 16.27 2.00 8.41
CA TYR A 355 16.80 1.21 9.53
C TYR A 355 18.34 1.22 9.53
N LYS A 356 18.98 1.01 8.38
CA LYS A 356 20.43 1.07 8.25
C LYS A 356 21.04 2.44 8.63
N GLN A 357 20.27 3.49 8.41
CA GLN A 357 20.63 4.87 8.81
C GLN A 357 20.34 5.16 10.29
N GLY A 358 19.76 4.20 11.05
CA GLY A 358 19.39 4.38 12.45
C GLY A 358 18.17 5.27 12.68
N LEU A 359 17.35 5.48 11.66
CA LEU A 359 16.17 6.37 11.71
C LEU A 359 14.91 5.66 12.20
N ILE A 360 14.79 4.35 12.03
CA ILE A 360 13.63 3.55 12.42
C ILE A 360 14.07 2.15 12.86
N SER A 361 13.35 1.49 13.76
CA SER A 361 13.63 0.10 14.13
C SER A 361 12.91 -0.91 13.22
N LEU A 362 13.38 -2.16 13.18
CA LEU A 362 12.73 -3.24 12.42
C LEU A 362 11.33 -3.54 12.97
N GLU A 363 11.16 -3.48 14.29
CA GLU A 363 9.88 -3.67 14.95
C GLU A 363 8.87 -2.59 14.53
N LYS A 364 9.30 -1.33 14.41
CA LYS A 364 8.43 -0.24 13.95
C LYS A 364 8.09 -0.39 12.46
N ILE A 365 8.99 -0.91 11.63
CA ILE A 365 8.69 -1.28 10.24
C ILE A 365 7.61 -2.35 10.18
N ALA A 366 7.75 -3.44 10.95
CA ALA A 366 6.73 -4.49 11.02
C ALA A 366 5.39 -3.97 11.54
N GLU A 367 5.41 -3.08 12.53
CA GLU A 367 4.20 -2.41 13.03
C GLU A 367 3.49 -1.64 11.92
N LYS A 368 4.21 -0.76 11.20
CA LYS A 368 3.62 0.18 10.23
C LYS A 368 3.24 -0.46 8.89
N MET A 369 3.91 -1.55 8.50
CA MET A 369 3.70 -2.19 7.19
C MET A 369 2.97 -3.54 7.27
N CYS A 370 2.86 -4.15 8.47
CA CYS A 370 2.22 -5.46 8.62
C CYS A 370 1.07 -5.42 9.62
N HIS A 371 1.36 -5.05 10.89
CA HIS A 371 0.39 -5.15 11.97
C HIS A 371 -0.73 -4.11 11.82
N ASN A 372 -0.36 -2.85 11.63
CA ASN A 372 -1.30 -1.75 11.58
C ASN A 372 -2.28 -1.82 10.39
N PRO A 373 -1.86 -2.17 9.15
CA PRO A 373 -2.82 -2.40 8.08
C PRO A 373 -3.82 -3.52 8.41
N ALA A 374 -3.35 -4.63 9.01
CA ALA A 374 -4.23 -5.72 9.42
C ALA A 374 -5.25 -5.29 10.50
N ILE A 375 -4.83 -4.43 11.44
CA ILE A 375 -5.71 -3.87 12.48
C ILE A 375 -6.72 -2.90 11.87
N LEU A 376 -6.27 -1.94 11.05
CA LEU A 376 -7.11 -0.90 10.47
C LEU A 376 -8.23 -1.48 9.61
N TYR A 377 -7.89 -2.40 8.70
CA TYR A 377 -8.82 -3.01 7.77
C TYR A 377 -9.48 -4.28 8.32
N HIS A 378 -9.23 -4.62 9.60
CA HIS A 378 -9.75 -5.83 10.27
C HIS A 378 -9.47 -7.11 9.48
N ILE A 379 -8.29 -7.23 8.88
CA ILE A 379 -7.93 -8.38 8.05
C ILE A 379 -7.76 -9.63 8.91
N GLU A 380 -8.47 -10.69 8.55
CA GLU A 380 -8.52 -11.92 9.35
C GLU A 380 -7.22 -12.72 9.24
N LYS A 381 -6.61 -13.06 10.38
CA LYS A 381 -5.47 -14.00 10.53
C LYS A 381 -4.25 -13.68 9.63
N ARG A 382 -3.99 -12.41 9.36
CA ARG A 382 -2.82 -11.93 8.57
C ARG A 382 -2.13 -10.78 9.28
N GLY A 383 -0.95 -10.38 8.80
CA GLY A 383 -0.18 -9.26 9.32
C GLY A 383 0.58 -9.54 10.64
N PHE A 384 0.56 -10.78 11.14
CA PHE A 384 1.25 -11.22 12.36
C PHE A 384 1.84 -12.61 12.19
N ILE A 385 2.97 -12.87 12.88
CA ILE A 385 3.52 -14.22 13.01
C ILE A 385 2.92 -14.85 14.27
N ARG A 386 1.80 -15.57 14.11
CA ARG A 386 1.08 -16.25 15.20
C ARG A 386 0.63 -17.64 14.78
N GLU A 387 0.60 -18.58 15.71
CA GLU A 387 0.03 -19.92 15.47
C GLU A 387 -1.44 -19.82 15.07
N GLY A 388 -1.85 -20.55 14.02
CA GLY A 388 -3.18 -20.52 13.42
C GLY A 388 -3.42 -19.37 12.45
N TYR A 389 -2.44 -18.49 12.19
CA TYR A 389 -2.49 -17.45 11.17
C TYR A 389 -1.98 -17.97 9.84
N PHE A 390 -2.41 -17.36 8.74
CA PHE A 390 -1.84 -17.65 7.43
C PHE A 390 -0.33 -17.37 7.43
N ALA A 391 0.43 -18.27 6.84
CA ALA A 391 1.86 -18.09 6.69
C ALA A 391 2.17 -17.17 5.49
N ASP A 392 1.79 -15.90 5.63
CA ASP A 392 2.25 -14.81 4.78
C ASP A 392 3.48 -14.23 5.45
N LEU A 393 4.66 -14.47 4.88
CA LEU A 393 5.93 -14.20 5.53
C LEU A 393 6.95 -13.66 4.52
N THR A 394 7.83 -12.78 5.00
CA THR A 394 8.91 -12.19 4.21
C THR A 394 10.25 -12.35 4.92
N LEU A 395 11.17 -13.08 4.30
CA LEU A 395 12.52 -13.30 4.82
C LEU A 395 13.50 -12.30 4.18
N VAL A 396 14.20 -11.57 5.02
CA VAL A 396 15.08 -10.45 4.67
C VAL A 396 16.52 -10.76 5.07
N ASP A 397 17.46 -10.48 4.16
CA ASP A 397 18.88 -10.42 4.45
C ASP A 397 19.33 -8.94 4.54
N LEU A 398 19.85 -8.54 5.69
CA LEU A 398 20.33 -7.18 5.94
C LEU A 398 21.80 -6.95 5.53
N ASN A 399 22.48 -7.96 4.99
CA ASN A 399 23.92 -7.91 4.71
C ASN A 399 24.23 -8.09 3.21
N THR A 400 23.31 -7.69 2.35
CA THR A 400 23.47 -7.76 0.89
C THR A 400 23.39 -6.38 0.27
N ASN A 401 24.13 -6.17 -0.82
CA ASN A 401 24.09 -4.93 -1.60
C ASN A 401 23.62 -5.25 -3.02
N TRP A 402 22.69 -4.46 -3.54
CA TRP A 402 22.27 -4.53 -4.93
C TRP A 402 21.75 -3.18 -5.41
N THR A 403 21.88 -2.92 -6.71
CA THR A 403 21.47 -1.66 -7.31
C THR A 403 20.22 -1.88 -8.17
N VAL A 404 19.24 -1.01 -8.02
CA VAL A 404 18.03 -1.03 -8.86
C VAL A 404 18.40 -0.71 -10.29
N SER A 405 18.08 -1.62 -11.20
CA SER A 405 18.37 -1.51 -12.64
C SER A 405 17.20 -2.05 -13.46
N LYS A 406 17.21 -1.79 -14.75
CA LYS A 406 16.17 -2.30 -15.67
C LYS A 406 16.01 -3.81 -15.64
N GLU A 407 17.10 -4.54 -15.38
CA GLU A 407 17.13 -5.99 -15.36
C GLU A 407 16.42 -6.59 -14.14
N ASN A 408 16.30 -5.83 -13.04
CA ASN A 408 15.68 -6.29 -11.81
C ASN A 408 14.36 -5.57 -11.46
N ILE A 409 13.93 -4.60 -12.29
CA ILE A 409 12.62 -3.98 -12.19
C ILE A 409 11.57 -4.91 -12.81
N LEU A 410 10.54 -5.27 -12.03
CA LEU A 410 9.49 -6.23 -12.42
C LEU A 410 8.17 -5.56 -12.80
N TYR A 411 8.05 -4.25 -12.60
CA TYR A 411 6.86 -3.49 -13.01
C TYR A 411 6.62 -3.60 -14.51
N LYS A 412 5.38 -3.78 -14.93
CA LYS A 412 5.03 -3.83 -16.35
C LYS A 412 5.45 -2.58 -17.12
N CYS A 413 5.38 -1.42 -16.49
CA CYS A 413 5.81 -0.16 -17.08
C CYS A 413 7.33 -0.04 -17.31
N GLY A 414 8.15 -0.96 -16.77
CA GLY A 414 9.57 -1.14 -17.09
C GLY A 414 10.53 -0.08 -16.57
N TRP A 415 10.13 0.72 -15.57
CA TRP A 415 10.98 1.76 -14.95
C TRP A 415 10.65 1.93 -13.46
N SER A 416 11.55 2.59 -12.72
CA SER A 416 11.35 2.91 -11.31
C SER A 416 11.94 4.29 -10.99
N PRO A 417 11.30 5.11 -10.12
CA PRO A 417 11.88 6.39 -9.70
C PRO A 417 13.13 6.23 -8.83
N VAL A 418 13.39 5.01 -8.32
CA VAL A 418 14.59 4.68 -7.54
C VAL A 418 15.65 3.92 -8.36
N GLU A 419 15.53 3.89 -9.71
CA GLU A 419 16.57 3.29 -10.58
C GLU A 419 17.94 3.95 -10.30
N GLY A 420 18.98 3.13 -10.19
CA GLY A 420 20.34 3.57 -9.81
C GLY A 420 20.58 3.65 -8.30
N THR A 421 19.56 3.50 -7.46
CA THR A 421 19.75 3.42 -6.00
C THR A 421 20.35 2.08 -5.61
N THR A 422 21.36 2.09 -4.74
CA THR A 422 21.89 0.88 -4.12
C THR A 422 21.27 0.67 -2.77
N PHE A 423 20.59 -0.47 -2.57
CA PHE A 423 20.06 -0.91 -1.29
C PHE A 423 21.02 -1.86 -0.59
N HIS A 424 21.07 -1.80 0.76
CA HIS A 424 21.94 -2.60 1.61
C HIS A 424 21.20 -3.72 2.34
N SER A 425 20.10 -4.17 1.76
CA SER A 425 19.27 -5.28 2.21
C SER A 425 18.54 -5.89 1.05
N SER A 426 18.17 -7.17 1.12
CA SER A 426 17.36 -7.82 0.09
C SER A 426 16.26 -8.67 0.68
N ILE A 427 15.14 -8.77 -0.05
CA ILE A 427 14.11 -9.77 0.18
C ILE A 427 14.59 -11.06 -0.45
N THR A 428 14.80 -12.10 0.35
CA THR A 428 15.32 -13.38 -0.15
C THR A 428 14.19 -14.36 -0.46
N GLN A 429 13.14 -14.38 0.36
CA GLN A 429 12.02 -15.32 0.20
C GLN A 429 10.73 -14.66 0.64
N THR A 430 9.64 -14.93 -0.09
CA THR A 430 8.29 -14.48 0.25
C THR A 430 7.33 -15.66 0.18
N PHE A 431 6.55 -15.82 1.24
CA PHE A 431 5.52 -16.84 1.37
C PHE A 431 4.14 -16.19 1.31
N VAL A 432 3.24 -16.81 0.56
CA VAL A 432 1.82 -16.43 0.50
C VAL A 432 0.99 -17.66 0.79
N ASN A 433 0.14 -17.59 1.81
CA ASN A 433 -0.71 -18.71 2.23
C ASN A 433 0.12 -20.01 2.41
N GLY A 434 1.31 -19.89 3.03
CA GLY A 434 2.23 -20.99 3.31
C GLY A 434 3.03 -21.50 2.12
N ASN A 435 2.81 -21.00 0.92
CA ASN A 435 3.57 -21.37 -0.27
C ASN A 435 4.76 -20.43 -0.45
N LEU A 436 5.95 -20.99 -0.69
CA LEU A 436 7.11 -20.20 -1.11
C LEU A 436 6.90 -19.76 -2.56
N VAL A 437 6.50 -18.48 -2.74
CA VAL A 437 6.13 -17.93 -4.05
C VAL A 437 7.27 -17.16 -4.70
N TYR A 438 8.16 -16.56 -3.90
CA TYR A 438 9.37 -15.90 -4.37
C TYR A 438 10.59 -16.44 -3.63
N ASN A 439 11.65 -16.77 -4.35
CA ASN A 439 12.90 -17.28 -3.79
C ASN A 439 14.09 -16.77 -4.62
N ASN A 440 14.76 -15.71 -4.16
CA ASN A 440 15.95 -15.14 -4.76
C ASN A 440 15.83 -14.93 -6.29
N GLY A 441 14.80 -14.27 -6.75
CA GLY A 441 14.54 -13.98 -8.16
C GLY A 441 13.71 -15.05 -8.89
N LEU A 442 13.47 -16.21 -8.30
CA LEU A 442 12.66 -17.28 -8.87
C LEU A 442 11.22 -17.22 -8.32
N PHE A 443 10.24 -17.41 -9.18
CA PHE A 443 8.82 -17.39 -8.82
C PHE A 443 8.15 -18.76 -8.97
N ASN A 444 7.35 -19.13 -7.98
CA ASN A 444 6.39 -20.22 -8.09
C ASN A 444 5.03 -19.64 -8.55
N GLU A 445 4.77 -19.70 -9.83
CA GLU A 445 3.56 -19.14 -10.45
C GLU A 445 2.38 -20.11 -10.49
N LYS A 446 2.49 -21.27 -9.82
CA LYS A 446 1.41 -22.28 -9.77
C LYS A 446 0.36 -21.96 -8.71
N THR A 447 0.71 -21.14 -7.73
CA THR A 447 -0.20 -20.71 -6.67
C THR A 447 -0.81 -19.35 -6.99
N ARG A 448 -1.96 -19.07 -6.37
CA ARG A 448 -2.64 -17.77 -6.46
C ARG A 448 -2.88 -17.23 -5.06
N GLY A 449 -2.92 -15.91 -4.97
CA GLY A 449 -3.36 -15.21 -3.79
C GLY A 449 -4.84 -15.49 -3.47
N MET A 450 -5.25 -15.09 -2.30
CA MET A 450 -6.62 -15.20 -1.81
C MET A 450 -7.23 -13.82 -1.59
N ALA A 451 -8.53 -13.72 -1.73
CA ALA A 451 -9.25 -12.52 -1.31
C ALA A 451 -9.05 -12.30 0.20
N LEU A 452 -8.80 -11.07 0.59
CA LEU A 452 -8.72 -10.67 1.99
C LEU A 452 -10.12 -10.70 2.60
N THR A 453 -10.23 -11.32 3.78
CA THR A 453 -11.48 -11.37 4.57
C THR A 453 -11.36 -10.46 5.79
N THR A 454 -12.50 -9.89 6.22
CA THR A 454 -12.55 -9.02 7.39
C THR A 454 -13.28 -9.69 8.56
N THR A 455 -12.88 -9.37 9.78
CA THR A 455 -13.55 -9.86 11.01
C THR A 455 -14.85 -9.13 11.34
N LEU A 456 -15.24 -8.14 10.56
CA LEU A 456 -16.47 -7.36 10.74
C LEU A 456 -17.69 -7.95 10.00
N GLY A 457 -17.47 -8.95 9.15
CA GLY A 457 -18.47 -9.57 8.28
C GLY A 457 -19.00 -10.91 8.79
#